data_c180bd0d873cb6ae271faa0a698a6a91
#
_entry.id   c180bd0d873cb6ae271faa0a698a6a91
#
_cell.length_a   1.000
_cell.length_b   1.000
_cell.length_c   1.000
_cell.angle_alpha   90.00
_cell.angle_beta   90.00
_cell.angle_gamma   90.00
#
_symmetry.space_group_name_H-M   'P 1'
#
loop_
_entity.id
_entity.type
_entity.pdbx_description
1 polymer ?
#
loop_
_entity_poly.entity_id
_entity_poly.type
_entity_poly.pdbx_seq_one_letter_code
_entity_poly.pdbx_strand_id
1 'polypeptide(L)'
;MNKPYYNFSNSGIALFNEDLQLAAKIAVQEALKVKSGEQVLVISNPQHDAALISMAIYDAALEAGGRPLLIFQPYKSQMDFAEDGVIAAFGALPEVVISISAGKLGKDKKGIASPYKFEDKSYDHIFHLRQYGEKNCRAFWSPSVTIESFSRTVPIDYPLLKSRCARIGAILDEAAAVYVKAPAGTDIKIGLAGRKAKYDDGDFSTAGSGGNLPAGETFISPENGTAEGIIVFDGSISLNDKDTLIKSPIKCVVKKGFVDEISGGREAFELRDTITLAERNACQFEAEGRILAGLGDIYAKNASNIGELGIGLNPAARISGNMLEDEKAFHTCHFAIGQNYDEDAPSLIHLDGLVKNPTITAIMPDGSEHIIEHDGILVE
;
A
#
# COMPACT_ATOMS: atom_id res chain seq x y z
N MET A 1 -34.49 11.45 -24.74
CA MET A 1 -34.59 12.42 -23.63
C MET A 1 -33.49 12.11 -22.64
N ASN A 2 -32.48 12.96 -22.54
CA ASN A 2 -31.49 12.83 -21.48
C ASN A 2 -32.22 13.04 -20.13
N LYS A 3 -32.39 11.98 -19.35
CA LYS A 3 -32.84 12.11 -17.98
C LYS A 3 -31.82 13.00 -17.25
N PRO A 4 -32.23 14.07 -16.57
CA PRO A 4 -31.31 14.80 -15.72
C PRO A 4 -30.79 13.83 -14.68
N TYR A 5 -29.48 13.55 -14.66
CA TYR A 5 -28.91 12.82 -13.54
C TYR A 5 -28.50 13.82 -12.47
N TYR A 6 -28.80 13.43 -11.24
CA TYR A 6 -28.39 14.19 -10.07
C TYR A 6 -27.14 13.54 -9.49
N ASN A 7 -26.15 14.35 -9.23
CA ASN A 7 -24.94 13.97 -8.52
C ASN A 7 -24.82 14.80 -7.24
N PHE A 8 -23.80 14.56 -6.43
CA PHE A 8 -23.66 15.22 -5.14
C PHE A 8 -23.47 16.74 -5.27
N SER A 9 -22.67 17.18 -6.26
CA SER A 9 -22.40 18.61 -6.46
C SER A 9 -23.59 19.36 -7.01
N ASN A 10 -24.27 18.89 -8.05
CA ASN A 10 -25.38 19.61 -8.67
C ASN A 10 -26.69 19.54 -7.85
N SER A 11 -26.83 18.59 -6.94
CA SER A 11 -27.94 18.52 -5.99
C SER A 11 -27.71 19.36 -4.72
N GLY A 12 -26.53 19.96 -4.56
CA GLY A 12 -26.18 20.79 -3.39
C GLY A 12 -25.93 19.99 -2.11
N ILE A 13 -25.79 18.67 -2.20
CA ILE A 13 -25.52 17.79 -1.03
C ILE A 13 -24.08 17.95 -0.59
N ALA A 14 -23.13 18.10 -1.53
CA ALA A 14 -21.72 18.30 -1.24
C ALA A 14 -21.14 19.43 -2.08
N LEU A 15 -20.27 20.23 -1.48
CA LEU A 15 -19.48 21.25 -2.15
C LEU A 15 -18.03 20.76 -2.18
N PHE A 16 -17.50 20.54 -3.38
CA PHE A 16 -16.11 20.17 -3.60
C PHE A 16 -15.32 21.39 -4.08
N ASN A 17 -14.10 21.53 -3.60
CA ASN A 17 -13.16 22.46 -4.20
C ASN A 17 -12.68 21.93 -5.57
N GLU A 18 -12.10 22.80 -6.38
CA GLU A 18 -11.65 22.47 -7.74
C GLU A 18 -10.56 21.40 -7.73
N ASP A 19 -9.65 21.43 -6.75
CA ASP A 19 -8.54 20.49 -6.63
C ASP A 19 -9.03 19.07 -6.33
N LEU A 20 -10.02 18.91 -5.43
CA LEU A 20 -10.63 17.62 -5.15
C LEU A 20 -11.39 17.08 -6.36
N GLN A 21 -12.11 17.94 -7.10
CA GLN A 21 -12.80 17.53 -8.31
C GLN A 21 -11.82 17.07 -9.38
N LEU A 22 -10.70 17.78 -9.57
CA LEU A 22 -9.65 17.42 -10.51
C LEU A 22 -9.04 16.06 -10.13
N ALA A 23 -8.65 15.87 -8.86
CA ALA A 23 -8.08 14.61 -8.39
C ALA A 23 -9.05 13.44 -8.58
N ALA A 24 -10.33 13.61 -8.26
CA ALA A 24 -11.36 12.58 -8.48
C ALA A 24 -11.52 12.22 -9.97
N LYS A 25 -11.49 13.21 -10.87
CA LYS A 25 -11.53 12.98 -12.33
C LYS A 25 -10.32 12.20 -12.81
N ILE A 26 -9.13 12.56 -12.38
CA ILE A 26 -7.89 11.86 -12.72
C ILE A 26 -7.92 10.41 -12.20
N ALA A 27 -8.33 10.19 -10.95
CA ALA A 27 -8.45 8.86 -10.38
C ALA A 27 -9.39 7.95 -11.21
N VAL A 28 -10.50 8.51 -11.68
CA VAL A 28 -11.51 7.77 -12.44
C VAL A 28 -11.13 7.60 -13.91
N GLN A 29 -10.63 8.67 -14.56
CA GLN A 29 -10.45 8.72 -16.01
C GLN A 29 -9.05 8.33 -16.46
N GLU A 30 -8.03 8.55 -15.64
CA GLU A 30 -6.64 8.24 -16.01
C GLU A 30 -6.12 6.98 -15.31
N ALA A 31 -6.29 6.86 -13.98
CA ALA A 31 -5.81 5.70 -13.25
C ALA A 31 -6.69 4.46 -13.51
N LEU A 32 -7.99 4.55 -13.30
CA LEU A 32 -8.92 3.44 -13.50
C LEU A 32 -9.42 3.32 -14.95
N LYS A 33 -9.44 4.41 -15.72
CA LYS A 33 -10.01 4.47 -17.07
C LYS A 33 -11.42 3.88 -17.13
N VAL A 34 -12.30 4.40 -16.27
CA VAL A 34 -13.71 3.95 -16.21
C VAL A 34 -14.39 4.16 -17.55
N LYS A 35 -15.07 3.14 -18.02
CA LYS A 35 -15.77 3.13 -19.30
C LYS A 35 -17.27 3.34 -19.11
N SER A 36 -17.93 3.84 -20.15
CA SER A 36 -19.38 4.00 -20.15
C SER A 36 -20.09 2.67 -19.90
N GLY A 37 -21.02 2.66 -18.95
CA GLY A 37 -21.82 1.51 -18.56
C GLY A 37 -21.21 0.58 -17.52
N GLU A 38 -19.94 0.73 -17.15
CA GLU A 38 -19.31 -0.09 -16.11
C GLU A 38 -19.92 0.18 -14.71
N GLN A 39 -20.07 -0.86 -13.92
CA GLN A 39 -20.47 -0.76 -12.53
C GLN A 39 -19.24 -0.36 -11.68
N VAL A 40 -19.39 0.72 -10.94
CA VAL A 40 -18.33 1.25 -10.06
C VAL A 40 -18.80 1.15 -8.61
N LEU A 41 -18.23 0.25 -7.84
CA LEU A 41 -18.52 0.10 -6.42
C LEU A 41 -17.55 0.97 -5.61
N VAL A 42 -18.08 2.01 -4.95
CA VAL A 42 -17.33 2.87 -4.02
C VAL A 42 -17.73 2.51 -2.60
N ILE A 43 -16.76 2.09 -1.79
CA ILE A 43 -16.95 1.72 -0.39
C ILE A 43 -16.22 2.74 0.48
N SER A 44 -16.91 3.29 1.49
CA SER A 44 -16.36 4.36 2.30
C SER A 44 -16.90 4.36 3.74
N ASN A 45 -16.51 5.38 4.49
CA ASN A 45 -16.98 5.67 5.84
C ASN A 45 -17.56 7.09 5.89
N PRO A 46 -18.43 7.41 6.87
CA PRO A 46 -19.03 8.74 6.98
C PRO A 46 -18.10 9.81 7.60
N GLN A 47 -16.81 9.51 7.83
CA GLN A 47 -15.83 10.51 8.23
C GLN A 47 -15.62 11.54 7.13
N HIS A 48 -15.40 12.80 7.52
CA HIS A 48 -15.44 13.97 6.64
C HIS A 48 -14.63 13.79 5.35
N ASP A 49 -13.33 13.48 5.45
CA ASP A 49 -12.45 13.39 4.28
C ASP A 49 -12.80 12.18 3.40
N ALA A 50 -12.97 11.01 4.01
CA ALA A 50 -13.34 9.81 3.28
C ALA A 50 -14.68 9.98 2.55
N ALA A 51 -15.67 10.58 3.22
CA ALA A 51 -16.99 10.82 2.63
C ALA A 51 -16.93 11.79 1.45
N LEU A 52 -16.26 12.93 1.59
CA LEU A 52 -16.19 13.95 0.52
C LEU A 52 -15.38 13.44 -0.68
N ILE A 53 -14.25 12.77 -0.47
CA ILE A 53 -13.48 12.15 -1.55
C ILE A 53 -14.35 11.13 -2.29
N SER A 54 -15.05 10.27 -1.58
CA SER A 54 -15.92 9.24 -2.18
C SER A 54 -17.09 9.82 -2.97
N MET A 55 -17.69 10.91 -2.49
CA MET A 55 -18.74 11.63 -3.22
C MET A 55 -18.19 12.29 -4.49
N ALA A 56 -16.99 12.89 -4.43
CA ALA A 56 -16.35 13.47 -5.62
C ALA A 56 -16.00 12.38 -6.66
N ILE A 57 -15.51 11.23 -6.21
CA ILE A 57 -15.25 10.06 -7.08
C ILE A 57 -16.55 9.54 -7.71
N TYR A 58 -17.64 9.46 -6.95
CA TYR A 58 -18.95 9.07 -7.46
C TYR A 58 -19.40 10.00 -8.59
N ASP A 59 -19.28 11.32 -8.38
CA ASP A 59 -19.63 12.32 -9.39
C ASP A 59 -18.76 12.19 -10.65
N ALA A 60 -17.44 12.00 -10.48
CA ALA A 60 -16.52 11.79 -11.59
C ALA A 60 -16.81 10.49 -12.37
N ALA A 61 -17.23 9.41 -11.68
CA ALA A 61 -17.61 8.17 -12.32
C ALA A 61 -18.91 8.32 -13.15
N LEU A 62 -19.89 9.08 -12.65
CA LEU A 62 -21.08 9.44 -13.42
C LEU A 62 -20.73 10.26 -14.68
N GLU A 63 -19.84 11.26 -14.55
CA GLU A 63 -19.38 12.07 -15.68
C GLU A 63 -18.66 11.23 -16.74
N ALA A 64 -17.91 10.20 -16.34
CA ALA A 64 -17.28 9.23 -17.23
C ALA A 64 -18.28 8.26 -17.89
N GLY A 65 -19.55 8.31 -17.51
CA GLY A 65 -20.61 7.43 -18.02
C GLY A 65 -20.70 6.09 -17.29
N GLY A 66 -19.99 5.90 -16.22
CA GLY A 66 -20.09 4.75 -15.33
C GLY A 66 -21.39 4.72 -14.54
N ARG A 67 -21.65 3.63 -13.86
CA ARG A 67 -22.81 3.42 -12.98
C ARG A 67 -22.33 3.24 -11.52
N PRO A 68 -22.00 4.34 -10.83
CA PRO A 68 -21.48 4.25 -9.48
C PRO A 68 -22.54 3.88 -8.46
N LEU A 69 -22.14 3.06 -7.50
CA LEU A 69 -22.85 2.74 -6.26
C LEU A 69 -21.92 3.12 -5.10
N LEU A 70 -22.35 4.04 -4.24
CA LEU A 70 -21.62 4.45 -3.03
C LEU A 70 -22.25 3.82 -1.80
N ILE A 71 -21.46 3.11 -1.03
CA ILE A 71 -21.86 2.48 0.23
C ILE A 71 -21.01 3.05 1.37
N PHE A 72 -21.66 3.57 2.39
CA PHE A 72 -21.02 3.91 3.66
C PHE A 72 -21.19 2.78 4.67
N GLN A 73 -20.09 2.39 5.30
CA GLN A 73 -20.09 1.51 6.47
C GLN A 73 -19.45 2.21 7.67
N PRO A 74 -19.68 1.74 8.91
CA PRO A 74 -18.94 2.23 10.08
C PRO A 74 -17.42 2.10 9.89
N TYR A 75 -16.65 2.89 10.64
CA TYR A 75 -15.20 2.74 10.69
C TYR A 75 -14.80 1.28 10.96
N LYS A 76 -13.78 0.81 10.25
CA LYS A 76 -13.20 -0.53 10.43
C LYS A 76 -11.70 -0.41 10.65
N SER A 77 -11.23 -1.09 11.67
CA SER A 77 -9.82 -1.34 11.89
C SER A 77 -9.36 -2.57 11.09
N GLN A 78 -8.08 -2.87 11.16
CA GLN A 78 -7.53 -4.09 10.57
C GLN A 78 -8.10 -5.38 11.18
N MET A 79 -8.69 -5.31 12.38
CA MET A 79 -9.24 -6.46 13.09
C MET A 79 -10.74 -6.64 12.89
N ASP A 80 -11.45 -5.64 12.39
CA ASP A 80 -12.90 -5.66 12.23
C ASP A 80 -13.32 -6.37 10.95
N PHE A 81 -14.57 -6.82 10.94
CA PHE A 81 -15.22 -7.36 9.75
C PHE A 81 -15.93 -6.24 8.98
N ALA A 82 -15.86 -6.31 7.65
CA ALA A 82 -16.72 -5.52 6.79
C ALA A 82 -18.21 -5.86 7.04
N GLU A 83 -19.09 -4.88 6.79
CA GLU A 83 -20.54 -5.13 6.89
C GLU A 83 -20.97 -6.13 5.81
N ASP A 84 -21.93 -7.01 6.16
CA ASP A 84 -22.45 -8.04 5.25
C ASP A 84 -22.97 -7.45 3.93
N GLY A 85 -23.55 -6.24 3.98
CA GLY A 85 -23.99 -5.50 2.79
C GLY A 85 -22.85 -5.11 1.85
N VAL A 86 -21.68 -4.77 2.39
CA VAL A 86 -20.47 -4.49 1.62
C VAL A 86 -19.97 -5.76 0.92
N ILE A 87 -19.90 -6.88 1.67
CA ILE A 87 -19.50 -8.18 1.12
C ILE A 87 -20.48 -8.64 0.03
N ALA A 88 -21.80 -8.44 0.25
CA ALA A 88 -22.83 -8.80 -0.73
C ALA A 88 -22.74 -7.97 -2.01
N ALA A 89 -22.31 -6.72 -1.94
CA ALA A 89 -22.18 -5.84 -3.11
C ALA A 89 -21.17 -6.36 -4.14
N PHE A 90 -20.14 -7.07 -3.73
CA PHE A 90 -19.20 -7.76 -4.65
C PHE A 90 -19.88 -8.86 -5.47
N GLY A 91 -21.04 -9.38 -5.02
CA GLY A 91 -21.85 -10.34 -5.79
C GLY A 91 -22.49 -9.75 -7.03
N ALA A 92 -22.60 -8.42 -7.14
CA ALA A 92 -23.06 -7.75 -8.35
C ALA A 92 -21.99 -7.69 -9.46
N LEU A 93 -20.79 -8.20 -9.20
CA LEU A 93 -19.66 -8.25 -10.15
C LEU A 93 -19.28 -6.85 -10.68
N PRO A 94 -18.99 -5.88 -9.81
CA PRO A 94 -18.55 -4.57 -10.28
C PRO A 94 -17.23 -4.69 -11.05
N GLU A 95 -17.14 -4.04 -12.21
CA GLU A 95 -15.89 -3.97 -12.99
C GLU A 95 -14.84 -3.10 -12.32
N VAL A 96 -15.28 -2.16 -11.49
CA VAL A 96 -14.39 -1.24 -10.76
C VAL A 96 -14.76 -1.22 -9.28
N VAL A 97 -13.75 -1.35 -8.42
CA VAL A 97 -13.89 -1.27 -6.96
C VAL A 97 -12.98 -0.16 -6.41
N ILE A 98 -13.56 0.72 -5.60
CA ILE A 98 -12.83 1.83 -4.98
C ILE A 98 -13.11 1.79 -3.48
N SER A 99 -12.05 1.71 -2.67
CA SER A 99 -12.16 1.77 -1.22
C SER A 99 -11.49 3.01 -0.67
N ILE A 100 -12.31 3.98 -0.24
CA ILE A 100 -11.86 5.18 0.47
C ILE A 100 -12.24 5.03 1.93
N SER A 101 -11.35 4.51 2.74
CA SER A 101 -11.66 4.19 4.13
C SER A 101 -10.87 5.07 5.11
N ALA A 102 -11.52 5.53 6.15
CA ALA A 102 -10.87 6.23 7.26
C ALA A 102 -9.93 5.31 8.08
N GLY A 103 -10.07 4.02 7.91
CA GLY A 103 -9.19 2.98 8.43
C GLY A 103 -8.98 1.90 7.37
N LYS A 104 -9.67 0.77 7.49
CA LYS A 104 -9.55 -0.37 6.55
C LYS A 104 -10.92 -0.72 5.95
N LEU A 105 -10.93 -1.52 4.88
CA LEU A 105 -12.16 -2.09 4.31
C LEU A 105 -12.86 -3.02 5.30
N GLY A 106 -12.10 -3.72 6.11
CA GLY A 106 -12.59 -4.79 7.01
C GLY A 106 -12.41 -6.18 6.39
N LYS A 107 -12.32 -7.18 7.25
CA LYS A 107 -12.14 -8.59 6.87
C LYS A 107 -13.46 -9.18 6.35
N ASP A 108 -13.36 -10.21 5.52
CA ASP A 108 -14.53 -11.00 5.09
C ASP A 108 -14.74 -12.19 6.02
N LYS A 109 -15.74 -12.07 6.91
CA LYS A 109 -16.08 -13.12 7.88
C LYS A 109 -16.40 -14.46 7.22
N LYS A 110 -17.10 -14.41 6.07
CA LYS A 110 -17.48 -15.61 5.32
C LYS A 110 -16.25 -16.22 4.62
N GLY A 111 -15.43 -15.40 4.00
CA GLY A 111 -14.21 -15.85 3.33
C GLY A 111 -13.20 -16.48 4.30
N ILE A 112 -13.06 -15.95 5.51
CA ILE A 112 -12.21 -16.55 6.55
C ILE A 112 -12.77 -17.89 7.03
N ALA A 113 -14.08 -17.99 7.26
CA ALA A 113 -14.72 -19.23 7.72
C ALA A 113 -14.75 -20.33 6.65
N SER A 114 -14.83 -19.95 5.37
CA SER A 114 -14.88 -20.85 4.21
C SER A 114 -14.23 -20.16 3.01
N PRO A 115 -12.88 -20.28 2.84
CA PRO A 115 -12.16 -19.58 1.79
C PRO A 115 -12.71 -19.86 0.40
N TYR A 116 -12.79 -18.81 -0.40
CA TYR A 116 -13.19 -18.90 -1.80
C TYR A 116 -12.09 -19.59 -2.60
N LYS A 117 -12.47 -20.58 -3.40
CA LYS A 117 -11.53 -21.32 -4.23
C LYS A 117 -11.59 -20.86 -5.67
N PHE A 118 -10.44 -20.66 -6.27
CA PHE A 118 -10.27 -20.40 -7.70
C PHE A 118 -8.98 -21.05 -8.18
N GLU A 119 -9.09 -21.97 -9.11
CA GLU A 119 -7.97 -22.86 -9.51
C GLU A 119 -7.34 -23.54 -8.28
N ASP A 120 -6.03 -23.49 -8.13
CA ASP A 120 -5.29 -24.08 -7.01
C ASP A 120 -5.11 -23.13 -5.81
N LYS A 121 -5.72 -21.93 -5.86
CA LYS A 121 -5.61 -20.92 -4.81
C LYS A 121 -6.89 -20.78 -4.00
N SER A 122 -6.71 -20.30 -2.77
CA SER A 122 -7.79 -19.98 -1.85
C SER A 122 -7.67 -18.53 -1.39
N TYR A 123 -8.80 -17.85 -1.31
CA TYR A 123 -8.90 -16.44 -0.94
C TYR A 123 -9.82 -16.30 0.27
N ASP A 124 -9.36 -15.62 1.30
CA ASP A 124 -10.10 -15.34 2.52
C ASP A 124 -11.00 -14.09 2.44
N HIS A 125 -10.96 -13.40 1.30
CA HIS A 125 -11.77 -12.20 1.04
C HIS A 125 -12.30 -12.20 -0.39
N ILE A 126 -13.61 -11.93 -0.55
CA ILE A 126 -14.27 -11.87 -1.87
C ILE A 126 -13.60 -10.85 -2.81
N PHE A 127 -13.11 -9.73 -2.29
CA PHE A 127 -12.38 -8.73 -3.07
C PHE A 127 -11.11 -9.32 -3.68
N HIS A 128 -10.31 -10.05 -2.89
CA HIS A 128 -9.09 -10.71 -3.38
C HIS A 128 -9.40 -11.79 -4.42
N LEU A 129 -10.47 -12.57 -4.23
CA LEU A 129 -10.95 -13.50 -5.25
C LEU A 129 -11.23 -12.76 -6.57
N ARG A 130 -11.98 -11.65 -6.52
CA ARG A 130 -12.38 -10.88 -7.73
C ARG A 130 -11.19 -10.23 -8.42
N GLN A 131 -10.26 -9.68 -7.66
CA GLN A 131 -9.12 -8.95 -8.20
C GLN A 131 -7.98 -9.88 -8.63
N TYR A 132 -7.55 -10.78 -7.76
CA TYR A 132 -6.34 -11.59 -8.00
C TYR A 132 -6.64 -12.99 -8.52
N GLY A 133 -7.80 -13.56 -8.20
CA GLY A 133 -8.25 -14.87 -8.67
C GLY A 133 -8.91 -14.75 -10.05
N GLU A 134 -10.17 -14.37 -10.07
CA GLU A 134 -10.98 -14.28 -11.30
C GLU A 134 -10.55 -13.14 -12.22
N LYS A 135 -9.83 -12.15 -11.71
CA LYS A 135 -9.36 -10.96 -12.44
C LYS A 135 -10.48 -10.29 -13.24
N ASN A 136 -11.65 -10.15 -12.61
CA ASN A 136 -12.84 -9.58 -13.23
C ASN A 136 -13.18 -8.17 -12.73
N CYS A 137 -12.39 -7.63 -11.81
CA CYS A 137 -12.44 -6.22 -11.44
C CYS A 137 -11.03 -5.60 -11.41
N ARG A 138 -10.99 -4.28 -11.45
CA ARG A 138 -9.81 -3.47 -11.17
C ARG A 138 -10.13 -2.48 -10.06
N ALA A 139 -9.11 -2.05 -9.32
CA ALA A 139 -9.38 -1.34 -8.08
C ALA A 139 -8.29 -0.35 -7.68
N PHE A 140 -8.65 0.62 -6.83
CA PHE A 140 -7.69 1.23 -5.94
C PHE A 140 -8.25 1.36 -4.51
N TRP A 141 -7.35 1.50 -3.56
CA TRP A 141 -7.71 1.71 -2.16
C TRP A 141 -6.83 2.78 -1.52
N SER A 142 -7.47 3.63 -0.71
CA SER A 142 -6.84 4.79 -0.09
C SER A 142 -7.24 4.82 1.41
N PRO A 143 -6.59 3.99 2.25
CA PRO A 143 -6.84 4.01 3.68
C PRO A 143 -6.32 5.31 4.30
N SER A 144 -7.12 5.92 5.17
CA SER A 144 -6.75 7.14 5.93
C SER A 144 -6.35 8.35 5.09
N VAL A 145 -6.70 8.38 3.79
CA VAL A 145 -6.40 9.50 2.90
C VAL A 145 -7.15 10.77 3.35
N THR A 146 -6.48 11.92 3.29
CA THR A 146 -7.09 13.23 3.53
C THR A 146 -7.42 13.93 2.22
N ILE A 147 -8.36 14.90 2.26
CA ILE A 147 -8.68 15.73 1.08
C ILE A 147 -7.42 16.45 0.59
N GLU A 148 -6.60 16.97 1.51
CA GLU A 148 -5.37 17.69 1.17
C GLU A 148 -4.38 16.79 0.45
N SER A 149 -4.11 15.60 1.01
CA SER A 149 -3.21 14.63 0.41
C SER A 149 -3.72 14.15 -0.95
N PHE A 150 -4.97 13.70 -1.04
CA PHE A 150 -5.57 13.21 -2.29
C PHE A 150 -5.55 14.27 -3.39
N SER A 151 -5.97 15.48 -3.08
CA SER A 151 -6.03 16.59 -4.06
C SER A 151 -4.66 17.00 -4.58
N ARG A 152 -3.61 16.86 -3.77
CA ARG A 152 -2.25 17.23 -4.14
C ARG A 152 -1.50 16.13 -4.85
N THR A 153 -1.65 14.89 -4.42
CA THR A 153 -0.77 13.78 -4.84
C THR A 153 -1.34 12.91 -5.95
N VAL A 154 -2.65 12.98 -6.22
CA VAL A 154 -3.27 12.25 -7.33
C VAL A 154 -3.05 12.95 -8.68
N PRO A 155 -3.10 14.29 -8.81
CA PRO A 155 -2.82 14.96 -10.08
C PRO A 155 -1.31 15.04 -10.39
N ILE A 156 -0.76 13.97 -10.94
CA ILE A 156 0.66 13.86 -11.35
C ILE A 156 0.79 13.37 -12.79
N ASP A 157 1.99 13.41 -13.35
CA ASP A 157 2.30 12.84 -14.68
C ASP A 157 2.43 11.31 -14.61
N TYR A 158 1.32 10.59 -14.81
CA TYR A 158 1.30 9.11 -14.77
C TYR A 158 2.16 8.45 -15.85
N PRO A 159 2.22 8.92 -17.12
CA PRO A 159 3.16 8.41 -18.10
C PRO A 159 4.62 8.47 -17.64
N LEU A 160 5.04 9.58 -17.03
CA LEU A 160 6.38 9.72 -16.47
C LEU A 160 6.58 8.79 -15.26
N LEU A 161 5.62 8.73 -14.33
CA LEU A 161 5.68 7.82 -13.19
C LEU A 161 5.84 6.38 -13.65
N LYS A 162 5.00 5.92 -14.57
CA LYS A 162 5.05 4.57 -15.14
C LYS A 162 6.40 4.24 -15.78
N SER A 163 6.97 5.20 -16.52
CA SER A 163 8.30 5.04 -17.11
C SER A 163 9.39 4.88 -16.06
N ARG A 164 9.34 5.67 -14.98
CA ARG A 164 10.27 5.59 -13.85
C ARG A 164 10.16 4.25 -13.12
N CYS A 165 8.93 3.83 -12.77
CA CYS A 165 8.67 2.55 -12.14
C CYS A 165 9.21 1.39 -12.98
N ALA A 166 8.91 1.37 -14.28
CA ALA A 166 9.36 0.31 -15.18
C ALA A 166 10.90 0.26 -15.31
N ARG A 167 11.57 1.42 -15.37
CA ARG A 167 13.03 1.48 -15.44
C ARG A 167 13.69 0.97 -14.17
N ILE A 168 13.23 1.42 -13.01
CA ILE A 168 13.75 0.98 -11.71
C ILE A 168 13.52 -0.52 -11.53
N GLY A 169 12.30 -0.97 -11.83
CA GLY A 169 11.95 -2.37 -11.71
C GLY A 169 12.78 -3.28 -12.61
N ALA A 170 13.09 -2.86 -13.85
CA ALA A 170 13.98 -3.62 -14.73
C ALA A 170 15.38 -3.78 -14.14
N ILE A 171 15.93 -2.73 -13.49
CA ILE A 171 17.22 -2.79 -12.80
C ILE A 171 17.14 -3.76 -11.61
N LEU A 172 16.11 -3.63 -10.77
CA LEU A 172 15.92 -4.48 -9.59
C LEU A 172 15.70 -5.95 -9.95
N ASP A 173 14.98 -6.22 -11.04
CA ASP A 173 14.68 -7.56 -11.54
C ASP A 173 15.92 -8.36 -11.99
N GLU A 174 16.94 -7.65 -12.41
CA GLU A 174 18.22 -8.21 -12.88
C GLU A 174 19.30 -8.21 -11.81
N ALA A 175 19.11 -7.41 -10.73
CA ALA A 175 20.11 -7.26 -9.67
C ALA A 175 20.24 -8.51 -8.81
N ALA A 176 21.47 -8.86 -8.43
CA ALA A 176 21.74 -9.89 -7.43
C ALA A 176 21.52 -9.37 -6.00
N ALA A 177 21.74 -8.07 -5.79
CA ALA A 177 21.57 -7.41 -4.50
C ALA A 177 21.38 -5.90 -4.67
N VAL A 178 20.90 -5.24 -3.63
CA VAL A 178 20.89 -3.78 -3.51
C VAL A 178 21.64 -3.35 -2.26
N TYR A 179 22.39 -2.27 -2.38
CA TYR A 179 23.06 -1.60 -1.29
C TYR A 179 22.47 -0.22 -1.08
N VAL A 180 22.04 0.07 0.14
CA VAL A 180 21.41 1.35 0.50
C VAL A 180 22.23 2.05 1.57
N LYS A 181 22.60 3.30 1.30
CA LYS A 181 23.21 4.22 2.27
C LYS A 181 22.37 5.48 2.40
N ALA A 182 22.34 6.09 3.58
CA ALA A 182 21.71 7.37 3.79
C ALA A 182 22.43 8.21 4.86
N PRO A 183 22.30 9.56 4.83
CA PRO A 183 23.02 10.46 5.73
C PRO A 183 22.76 10.21 7.22
N ALA A 184 21.56 9.72 7.59
CA ALA A 184 21.22 9.42 8.97
C ALA A 184 21.95 8.18 9.54
N GLY A 185 22.64 7.41 8.70
CA GLY A 185 23.44 6.26 9.10
C GLY A 185 22.92 4.91 8.63
N THR A 186 21.94 4.87 7.71
CA THR A 186 21.58 3.66 7.00
C THR A 186 22.77 3.17 6.19
N ASP A 187 23.10 1.88 6.34
CA ASP A 187 24.16 1.19 5.64
C ASP A 187 23.80 -0.30 5.62
N ILE A 188 23.08 -0.73 4.60
CA ILE A 188 22.49 -2.07 4.50
C ILE A 188 22.60 -2.65 3.12
N LYS A 189 22.85 -3.96 3.04
CA LYS A 189 22.79 -4.76 1.82
C LYS A 189 21.65 -5.77 1.92
N ILE A 190 20.87 -5.90 0.86
CA ILE A 190 19.81 -6.91 0.71
C ILE A 190 20.04 -7.74 -0.56
N GLY A 191 19.84 -9.04 -0.51
CA GLY A 191 19.85 -9.93 -1.67
C GLY A 191 18.52 -9.87 -2.41
N LEU A 192 18.55 -10.01 -3.74
CA LEU A 192 17.36 -9.97 -4.59
C LEU A 192 17.22 -11.22 -5.50
N ALA A 193 18.01 -12.25 -5.29
CA ALA A 193 17.99 -13.43 -6.15
C ALA A 193 16.59 -14.06 -6.22
N GLY A 194 16.06 -14.19 -7.44
CA GLY A 194 14.73 -14.74 -7.69
C GLY A 194 13.54 -13.84 -7.36
N ARG A 195 13.79 -12.60 -6.95
CA ARG A 195 12.74 -11.60 -6.65
C ARG A 195 12.33 -10.84 -7.89
N LYS A 196 11.12 -10.27 -7.85
CA LYS A 196 10.58 -9.42 -8.91
C LYS A 196 10.02 -8.14 -8.32
N ALA A 197 10.39 -7.02 -8.92
CA ALA A 197 9.85 -5.73 -8.55
C ALA A 197 8.35 -5.65 -8.81
N LYS A 198 7.67 -4.90 -7.97
CA LYS A 198 6.26 -4.57 -8.08
C LYS A 198 6.11 -3.05 -8.22
N TYR A 199 5.03 -2.64 -8.85
CA TYR A 199 4.80 -1.24 -9.21
C TYR A 199 3.48 -0.75 -8.64
N ASP A 200 3.51 0.41 -8.00
CA ASP A 200 2.34 1.24 -7.77
C ASP A 200 2.47 2.49 -8.63
N ASP A 201 2.25 2.30 -9.94
CA ASP A 201 2.45 3.30 -10.98
C ASP A 201 1.17 4.05 -11.37
N GLY A 202 0.06 3.75 -10.68
CA GLY A 202 -1.24 4.36 -10.91
C GLY A 202 -1.99 3.87 -12.16
N ASP A 203 -1.46 2.91 -12.92
CA ASP A 203 -2.20 2.31 -14.05
C ASP A 203 -3.03 1.12 -13.59
N PHE A 204 -4.24 1.41 -13.10
CA PHE A 204 -5.22 0.41 -12.69
C PHE A 204 -6.28 0.19 -13.79
N SER A 205 -5.91 0.26 -15.07
CA SER A 205 -6.87 0.25 -16.19
C SER A 205 -7.29 -1.14 -16.66
N THR A 206 -6.57 -2.19 -16.23
CA THR A 206 -6.84 -3.57 -16.65
C THR A 206 -7.46 -4.40 -15.53
N ALA A 207 -8.35 -5.33 -15.87
CA ALA A 207 -8.92 -6.25 -14.91
C ALA A 207 -7.82 -7.08 -14.21
N GLY A 208 -7.89 -7.19 -12.89
CA GLY A 208 -6.87 -7.78 -12.04
C GLY A 208 -5.79 -6.80 -11.56
N SER A 209 -5.73 -5.56 -12.10
CA SER A 209 -4.82 -4.54 -11.60
C SER A 209 -5.41 -3.77 -10.42
N GLY A 210 -4.55 -3.21 -9.60
CA GLY A 210 -4.93 -2.31 -8.52
C GLY A 210 -3.78 -2.04 -7.57
N GLY A 211 -3.91 -0.97 -6.81
CA GLY A 211 -2.91 -0.51 -5.86
C GLY A 211 -3.44 0.63 -5.00
N ASN A 212 -2.54 1.34 -4.35
CA ASN A 212 -2.88 2.54 -3.61
C ASN A 212 -3.10 3.74 -4.55
N LEU A 213 -3.95 4.64 -4.14
CA LEU A 213 -4.02 5.98 -4.71
C LEU A 213 -4.09 6.99 -3.55
N PRO A 214 -3.12 7.93 -3.41
CA PRO A 214 -2.06 8.25 -4.38
C PRO A 214 -1.10 7.08 -4.64
N ALA A 215 -0.63 7.00 -5.88
CA ALA A 215 0.36 6.05 -6.35
C ALA A 215 1.74 6.71 -6.44
N GLY A 216 2.78 5.91 -6.59
CA GLY A 216 4.10 6.43 -6.86
C GLY A 216 5.24 5.72 -6.14
N GLU A 217 5.39 4.41 -6.38
CA GLU A 217 6.53 3.66 -5.90
C GLU A 217 6.88 2.46 -6.77
N THR A 218 8.11 2.02 -6.63
CA THR A 218 8.56 0.70 -7.06
C THR A 218 9.14 -0.02 -5.86
N PHE A 219 8.70 -1.23 -5.60
CA PHE A 219 9.10 -1.97 -4.42
C PHE A 219 9.45 -3.42 -4.74
N ILE A 220 10.25 -4.03 -3.86
CA ILE A 220 10.73 -5.41 -4.01
C ILE A 220 10.91 -6.05 -2.63
N SER A 221 10.52 -7.32 -2.51
CA SER A 221 10.80 -8.09 -1.30
C SER A 221 12.27 -8.55 -1.33
N PRO A 222 13.04 -8.37 -0.25
CA PRO A 222 14.36 -9.00 -0.15
C PRO A 222 14.27 -10.53 -0.21
N GLU A 223 15.32 -11.17 -0.69
CA GLU A 223 15.52 -12.60 -0.49
C GLU A 223 15.63 -12.89 1.02
N ASN A 224 14.81 -13.82 1.52
CA ASN A 224 14.72 -14.11 2.94
C ASN A 224 16.09 -14.48 3.55
N GLY A 225 16.44 -13.85 4.66
CA GLY A 225 17.68 -14.13 5.37
C GLY A 225 18.92 -13.43 4.82
N THR A 226 18.81 -12.57 3.81
CA THR A 226 19.98 -11.94 3.15
C THR A 226 20.26 -10.50 3.57
N ALA A 227 19.31 -9.84 4.21
CA ALA A 227 19.50 -8.47 4.65
C ALA A 227 20.53 -8.42 5.81
N GLU A 228 21.56 -7.59 5.63
CA GLU A 228 22.65 -7.40 6.62
C GLU A 228 23.06 -5.91 6.68
N GLY A 229 23.12 -5.35 7.88
CA GLY A 229 23.59 -4.00 8.09
C GLY A 229 22.76 -3.19 9.08
N ILE A 230 22.60 -1.92 8.80
CA ILE A 230 21.90 -0.96 9.65
C ILE A 230 20.88 -0.20 8.83
N ILE A 231 19.65 -0.11 9.33
CA ILE A 231 18.62 0.81 8.83
C ILE A 231 18.46 1.90 9.90
N VAL A 232 18.43 3.15 9.46
CA VAL A 232 18.09 4.29 10.32
C VAL A 232 16.87 4.97 9.73
N PHE A 233 15.72 4.76 10.36
CA PHE A 233 14.49 5.46 10.00
C PHE A 233 14.53 6.88 10.56
N ASP A 234 14.33 7.87 9.70
CA ASP A 234 14.40 9.30 10.05
C ASP A 234 13.29 10.15 9.45
N GLY A 235 12.33 9.54 8.77
CA GLY A 235 11.12 10.18 8.22
C GLY A 235 9.89 9.92 9.09
N SER A 236 9.09 8.96 8.72
CA SER A 236 7.94 8.44 9.46
C SER A 236 8.03 6.93 9.58
N ILE A 237 7.16 6.35 10.41
CA ILE A 237 7.09 4.91 10.62
C ILE A 237 5.65 4.50 10.95
N SER A 238 5.22 3.39 10.38
CA SER A 238 3.98 2.71 10.77
C SER A 238 4.17 1.95 12.08
N LEU A 239 3.25 2.11 12.98
CA LEU A 239 3.16 1.41 14.27
C LEU A 239 1.83 0.64 14.34
N ASN A 240 1.54 0.02 15.48
CA ASN A 240 0.40 -0.89 15.63
C ASN A 240 -0.94 -0.31 15.14
N ASP A 241 -1.23 0.94 15.45
CA ASP A 241 -2.53 1.59 15.20
C ASP A 241 -2.42 3.02 14.64
N LYS A 242 -1.21 3.46 14.29
CA LYS A 242 -0.96 4.83 13.80
C LYS A 242 0.35 4.90 13.01
N ASP A 243 0.38 5.86 12.09
CA ASP A 243 1.63 6.35 11.51
C ASP A 243 2.18 7.49 12.35
N THR A 244 3.49 7.60 12.43
CA THR A 244 4.14 8.56 13.34
C THR A 244 5.34 9.21 12.67
N LEU A 245 5.40 10.55 12.71
CA LEU A 245 6.60 11.29 12.37
C LEU A 245 7.70 11.01 13.40
N ILE A 246 8.87 10.63 12.91
CA ILE A 246 10.03 10.30 13.77
C ILE A 246 10.68 11.60 14.23
N LYS A 247 10.75 11.78 15.56
CA LYS A 247 11.41 12.94 16.18
C LYS A 247 12.89 12.67 16.48
N SER A 248 13.22 11.42 16.75
CA SER A 248 14.60 10.97 16.99
C SER A 248 14.83 9.73 16.13
N PRO A 249 15.88 9.70 15.29
CA PRO A 249 16.13 8.57 14.41
C PRO A 249 16.08 7.23 15.11
N ILE A 250 15.46 6.24 14.46
CA ILE A 250 15.35 4.87 14.96
C ILE A 250 16.41 4.04 14.23
N LYS A 251 17.37 3.51 14.99
CA LYS A 251 18.41 2.63 14.46
C LYS A 251 18.01 1.17 14.67
N CYS A 252 17.93 0.41 13.59
CA CYS A 252 17.73 -1.03 13.56
C CYS A 252 18.99 -1.71 13.04
N VAL A 253 19.55 -2.64 13.84
CA VAL A 253 20.61 -3.54 13.40
C VAL A 253 19.94 -4.76 12.79
N VAL A 254 20.29 -5.09 11.55
CA VAL A 254 19.70 -6.19 10.79
C VAL A 254 20.75 -7.28 10.61
N LYS A 255 20.39 -8.52 10.96
CA LYS A 255 21.24 -9.71 10.79
C LYS A 255 20.42 -10.84 10.18
N LYS A 256 20.93 -11.44 9.13
CA LYS A 256 20.30 -12.59 8.44
C LYS A 256 18.83 -12.35 8.11
N GLY A 257 18.51 -11.13 7.63
CA GLY A 257 17.16 -10.75 7.23
C GLY A 257 16.22 -10.29 8.35
N PHE A 258 16.65 -10.30 9.61
CA PHE A 258 15.81 -9.96 10.75
C PHE A 258 16.37 -8.78 11.55
N VAL A 259 15.49 -7.97 12.09
CA VAL A 259 15.85 -6.92 13.05
C VAL A 259 16.31 -7.58 14.36
N ASP A 260 17.58 -7.40 14.72
CA ASP A 260 18.22 -7.96 15.90
C ASP A 260 18.22 -6.97 17.08
N GLU A 261 18.48 -5.68 16.80
CA GLU A 261 18.50 -4.64 17.81
C GLU A 261 17.79 -3.38 17.31
N ILE A 262 17.04 -2.74 18.21
CA ILE A 262 16.37 -1.45 17.94
C ILE A 262 16.81 -0.46 19.01
N SER A 263 17.28 0.72 18.61
CA SER A 263 17.70 1.79 19.50
C SER A 263 17.27 3.16 18.96
N GLY A 264 17.10 4.12 19.87
CA GLY A 264 16.65 5.47 19.55
C GLY A 264 15.78 6.07 20.63
N GLY A 265 14.93 7.03 20.24
CA GLY A 265 14.03 7.74 21.16
C GLY A 265 12.75 6.94 21.48
N ARG A 266 11.68 7.69 21.77
CA ARG A 266 10.38 7.12 22.13
C ARG A 266 9.81 6.22 21.02
N GLU A 267 9.90 6.65 19.79
CA GLU A 267 9.37 5.91 18.64
C GLU A 267 10.04 4.54 18.46
N ALA A 268 11.33 4.42 18.84
CA ALA A 268 12.05 3.14 18.86
C ALA A 268 11.50 2.15 19.91
N PHE A 269 11.04 2.65 21.06
CA PHE A 269 10.35 1.80 22.06
C PHE A 269 8.99 1.35 21.51
N GLU A 270 8.21 2.26 20.93
CA GLU A 270 6.91 1.95 20.35
C GLU A 270 7.03 0.91 19.22
N LEU A 271 8.07 1.02 18.37
CA LEU A 271 8.36 0.01 17.33
C LEU A 271 8.66 -1.37 17.92
N ARG A 272 9.54 -1.42 18.93
CA ARG A 272 9.88 -2.67 19.61
C ARG A 272 8.66 -3.32 20.25
N ASP A 273 7.83 -2.51 20.94
CA ASP A 273 6.61 -2.99 21.57
C ASP A 273 5.61 -3.52 20.51
N THR A 274 5.50 -2.87 19.33
CA THR A 274 4.67 -3.31 18.23
C THR A 274 5.11 -4.68 17.69
N ILE A 275 6.41 -4.87 17.46
CA ILE A 275 6.97 -6.16 17.00
C ILE A 275 6.71 -7.25 18.07
N THR A 276 7.05 -6.98 19.33
CA THR A 276 6.84 -7.93 20.44
C THR A 276 5.36 -8.30 20.61
N LEU A 277 4.46 -7.33 20.41
CA LEU A 277 3.02 -7.60 20.46
C LEU A 277 2.59 -8.50 19.31
N ALA A 278 3.11 -8.28 18.09
CA ALA A 278 2.81 -9.11 16.94
C ALA A 278 3.31 -10.55 17.12
N GLU A 279 4.54 -10.73 17.63
CA GLU A 279 5.10 -12.05 17.98
C GLU A 279 4.17 -12.82 18.94
N ARG A 280 3.79 -12.17 20.04
CA ARG A 280 2.91 -12.77 21.06
C ARG A 280 1.50 -13.08 20.49
N ASN A 281 0.95 -12.13 19.74
CA ASN A 281 -0.39 -12.29 19.14
C ASN A 281 -0.42 -13.41 18.11
N ALA A 282 0.65 -13.69 17.40
CA ALA A 282 0.71 -14.75 16.40
C ALA A 282 0.42 -16.12 17.03
N CYS A 283 1.09 -16.47 18.13
CA CYS A 283 0.86 -17.71 18.87
C CYS A 283 -0.55 -17.76 19.50
N GLN A 284 -1.02 -16.63 20.03
CA GLN A 284 -2.37 -16.54 20.58
C GLN A 284 -3.44 -16.75 19.51
N PHE A 285 -3.30 -16.12 18.33
CA PHE A 285 -4.26 -16.23 17.23
C PHE A 285 -4.31 -17.63 16.64
N GLU A 286 -3.19 -18.36 16.64
CA GLU A 286 -3.20 -19.78 16.30
C GLU A 286 -4.02 -20.58 17.31
N ALA A 287 -3.76 -20.38 18.60
CA ALA A 287 -4.51 -21.06 19.68
C ALA A 287 -6.02 -20.76 19.65
N GLU A 288 -6.40 -19.56 19.23
CA GLU A 288 -7.79 -19.12 19.04
C GLU A 288 -8.39 -19.56 17.69
N GLY A 289 -7.63 -20.21 16.80
CA GLY A 289 -8.08 -20.59 15.46
C GLY A 289 -8.32 -19.41 14.50
N ARG A 290 -7.68 -18.27 14.74
CA ARG A 290 -7.79 -17.05 13.90
C ARG A 290 -6.74 -17.02 12.76
N ILE A 291 -5.73 -17.85 12.86
CA ILE A 291 -4.79 -18.21 11.80
C ILE A 291 -4.68 -19.73 11.75
N LEU A 292 -4.18 -20.26 10.63
CA LEU A 292 -4.06 -21.71 10.43
C LEU A 292 -3.08 -22.34 11.44
N ALA A 293 -3.40 -23.57 11.86
CA ALA A 293 -2.55 -24.34 12.75
C ALA A 293 -1.15 -24.55 12.15
N GLY A 294 -0.11 -24.39 12.96
CA GLY A 294 1.29 -24.50 12.58
C GLY A 294 1.89 -23.20 12.03
N LEU A 295 1.14 -22.11 11.95
CA LEU A 295 1.63 -20.83 11.46
C LEU A 295 2.03 -19.84 12.56
N GLY A 296 1.65 -20.05 13.83
CA GLY A 296 1.94 -19.13 14.92
C GLY A 296 3.41 -18.81 15.06
N ASP A 297 4.27 -19.82 15.14
CA ASP A 297 5.72 -19.63 15.25
C ASP A 297 6.33 -18.98 14.00
N ILE A 298 5.80 -19.29 12.82
CA ILE A 298 6.24 -18.70 11.54
C ILE A 298 5.92 -17.21 11.51
N TYR A 299 4.70 -16.86 11.87
CA TYR A 299 4.25 -15.45 11.92
C TYR A 299 5.00 -14.67 13.00
N ALA A 300 5.23 -15.27 14.17
CA ALA A 300 6.01 -14.65 15.25
C ALA A 300 7.45 -14.38 14.80
N LYS A 301 8.13 -15.37 14.23
CA LYS A 301 9.49 -15.21 13.71
C LYS A 301 9.57 -14.08 12.67
N ASN A 302 8.63 -14.03 11.75
CA ASN A 302 8.63 -13.06 10.66
C ASN A 302 8.18 -11.65 11.09
N ALA A 303 7.75 -11.46 12.34
CA ALA A 303 7.43 -10.12 12.85
C ALA A 303 8.64 -9.15 12.86
N SER A 304 9.87 -9.69 12.86
CA SER A 304 11.11 -8.91 12.76
C SER A 304 11.82 -9.02 11.39
N ASN A 305 11.20 -9.69 10.40
CA ASN A 305 11.76 -9.85 9.06
C ASN A 305 11.81 -8.52 8.31
N ILE A 306 12.84 -8.31 7.47
CA ILE A 306 12.84 -7.21 6.49
C ILE A 306 12.06 -7.68 5.26
N GLY A 307 10.84 -7.19 5.13
CA GLY A 307 9.87 -7.66 4.12
C GLY A 307 9.89 -6.89 2.81
N GLU A 308 10.42 -5.66 2.81
CA GLU A 308 10.37 -4.79 1.63
C GLU A 308 11.50 -3.77 1.58
N LEU A 309 11.90 -3.41 0.38
CA LEU A 309 12.52 -2.15 0.00
C LEU A 309 11.61 -1.47 -1.01
N GLY A 310 11.08 -0.29 -0.68
CA GLY A 310 10.32 0.55 -1.60
C GLY A 310 11.04 1.86 -1.90
N ILE A 311 10.82 2.40 -3.09
CA ILE A 311 11.43 3.65 -3.58
C ILE A 311 10.30 4.60 -3.95
N GLY A 312 10.19 5.73 -3.25
CA GLY A 312 9.16 6.75 -3.46
C GLY A 312 9.40 7.57 -4.72
N LEU A 313 8.38 7.70 -5.57
CA LEU A 313 8.49 8.29 -6.91
C LEU A 313 7.43 9.36 -7.21
N ASN A 314 6.54 9.67 -6.27
CA ASN A 314 5.52 10.71 -6.43
C ASN A 314 6.09 12.08 -6.06
N PRO A 315 6.27 13.00 -7.04
CA PRO A 315 6.91 14.29 -6.79
C PRO A 315 6.07 15.25 -5.94
N ALA A 316 4.78 14.95 -5.78
CA ALA A 316 3.86 15.76 -4.98
C ALA A 316 3.68 15.21 -3.56
N ALA A 317 4.12 13.98 -3.27
CA ALA A 317 4.02 13.39 -1.94
C ALA A 317 5.02 14.03 -0.96
N ARG A 318 4.65 14.05 0.31
CA ARG A 318 5.43 14.64 1.42
C ARG A 318 5.40 13.72 2.63
N ILE A 319 6.42 13.78 3.45
CA ILE A 319 6.43 13.09 4.75
C ILE A 319 5.51 13.88 5.69
N SER A 320 4.33 13.36 5.95
CA SER A 320 3.25 14.00 6.70
C SER A 320 2.87 13.26 7.98
N GLY A 321 3.32 12.00 8.14
CA GLY A 321 2.87 11.07 9.17
C GLY A 321 1.60 10.31 8.75
N ASN A 322 1.34 10.22 7.46
CA ASN A 322 0.35 9.34 6.85
C ASN A 322 1.08 8.43 5.86
N MET A 323 1.25 7.17 6.20
CA MET A 323 2.10 6.25 5.46
C MET A 323 1.63 6.04 4.03
N LEU A 324 0.34 6.06 3.75
CA LEU A 324 -0.18 5.98 2.39
C LEU A 324 0.46 7.00 1.43
N GLU A 325 0.75 8.21 1.93
CA GLU A 325 1.44 9.25 1.18
C GLU A 325 2.96 9.18 1.36
N ASP A 326 3.40 8.98 2.61
CA ASP A 326 4.79 9.12 3.02
C ASP A 326 5.71 8.14 2.24
N GLU A 327 5.27 6.89 2.05
CA GLU A 327 6.00 5.84 1.32
C GLU A 327 6.18 6.16 -0.18
N LYS A 328 5.34 7.05 -0.73
CA LYS A 328 5.43 7.51 -2.13
C LYS A 328 6.32 8.74 -2.29
N ALA A 329 6.78 9.36 -1.19
CA ALA A 329 7.51 10.63 -1.24
C ALA A 329 8.81 10.52 -2.04
N PHE A 330 8.99 11.42 -3.00
CA PHE A 330 10.23 11.52 -3.79
C PHE A 330 11.41 11.83 -2.86
N HIS A 331 12.62 11.37 -3.20
CA HIS A 331 13.84 11.50 -2.38
C HIS A 331 13.84 10.65 -1.10
N THR A 332 13.02 9.59 -1.06
CA THR A 332 13.02 8.65 0.04
C THR A 332 12.98 7.21 -0.46
N CYS A 333 13.49 6.32 0.36
CA CYS A 333 13.11 4.91 0.32
C CYS A 333 12.49 4.52 1.65
N HIS A 334 11.84 3.37 1.67
CA HIS A 334 11.34 2.77 2.90
C HIS A 334 11.73 1.30 2.97
N PHE A 335 11.80 0.80 4.19
CA PHE A 335 11.90 -0.62 4.46
C PHE A 335 10.70 -1.04 5.30
N ALA A 336 10.07 -2.16 4.95
CA ALA A 336 9.04 -2.75 5.79
C ALA A 336 9.63 -3.79 6.74
N ILE A 337 9.13 -3.76 7.98
CA ILE A 337 9.40 -4.81 8.98
C ILE A 337 8.15 -5.69 9.10
N GLY A 338 8.32 -7.00 8.90
CA GLY A 338 7.23 -7.97 8.96
C GLY A 338 7.01 -8.75 7.68
N GLN A 339 5.74 -8.82 7.26
CA GLN A 339 5.30 -9.55 6.07
C GLN A 339 5.92 -8.99 4.81
N ASN A 340 6.22 -9.88 3.84
CA ASN A 340 6.60 -9.49 2.48
C ASN A 340 5.45 -9.72 1.48
N TYR A 341 5.62 -9.21 0.25
CA TYR A 341 4.64 -9.35 -0.83
C TYR A 341 4.86 -10.57 -1.74
N ASP A 342 5.82 -11.43 -1.44
CA ASP A 342 6.05 -12.69 -2.17
C ASP A 342 5.45 -13.89 -1.43
N GLU A 343 4.72 -13.66 -0.33
CA GLU A 343 3.96 -14.64 0.45
C GLU A 343 4.84 -15.71 1.11
N ASP A 344 6.17 -15.57 1.12
CA ASP A 344 7.11 -16.53 1.71
C ASP A 344 7.67 -16.09 3.08
N ALA A 345 7.27 -14.90 3.57
CA ALA A 345 7.50 -14.43 4.92
C ALA A 345 6.20 -13.84 5.53
N PRO A 346 5.16 -14.68 5.78
CA PRO A 346 3.90 -14.21 6.36
C PRO A 346 4.09 -13.74 7.80
N SER A 347 3.43 -12.64 8.18
CA SER A 347 3.41 -12.06 9.52
C SER A 347 2.07 -11.38 9.81
N LEU A 348 1.83 -11.00 11.08
CA LEU A 348 0.66 -10.20 11.46
C LEU A 348 0.84 -8.71 11.19
N ILE A 349 2.06 -8.27 10.91
CA ILE A 349 2.41 -6.85 10.70
C ILE A 349 3.18 -6.67 9.41
N HIS A 350 3.04 -5.47 8.86
CA HIS A 350 3.85 -4.88 7.81
C HIS A 350 4.00 -3.41 8.19
N LEU A 351 5.20 -3.02 8.59
CA LEU A 351 5.48 -1.71 9.19
C LEU A 351 6.51 -0.97 8.33
N ASP A 352 6.04 -0.04 7.52
CA ASP A 352 6.90 0.79 6.70
C ASP A 352 7.60 1.86 7.55
N GLY A 353 8.88 2.04 7.29
CA GLY A 353 9.68 3.09 7.87
C GLY A 353 10.52 3.80 6.82
N LEU A 354 10.50 5.14 6.84
CA LEU A 354 11.13 5.97 5.83
C LEU A 354 12.58 6.30 6.16
N VAL A 355 13.40 6.23 5.11
CA VAL A 355 14.80 6.64 5.07
C VAL A 355 14.93 7.80 4.05
N LYS A 356 15.42 8.97 4.52
CA LYS A 356 15.55 10.17 3.70
C LYS A 356 16.88 10.25 2.96
N ASN A 357 16.83 10.80 1.75
CA ASN A 357 17.97 11.06 0.89
C ASN A 357 18.91 9.85 0.72
N PRO A 358 18.38 8.68 0.33
CA PRO A 358 19.19 7.48 0.17
C PRO A 358 20.10 7.58 -1.06
N THR A 359 21.22 6.86 -1.02
CA THR A 359 21.94 6.41 -2.19
C THR A 359 21.65 4.92 -2.35
N ILE A 360 21.02 4.55 -3.45
CA ILE A 360 20.57 3.19 -3.75
C ILE A 360 21.38 2.66 -4.94
N THR A 361 22.14 1.60 -4.71
CA THR A 361 23.00 0.99 -5.72
C THR A 361 22.59 -0.48 -5.93
N ALA A 362 22.16 -0.82 -7.13
CA ALA A 362 21.93 -2.21 -7.53
C ALA A 362 23.26 -2.86 -7.92
N ILE A 363 23.49 -4.06 -7.42
CA ILE A 363 24.69 -4.89 -7.69
C ILE A 363 24.24 -6.00 -8.62
N MET A 364 24.80 -6.01 -9.83
CA MET A 364 24.46 -7.01 -10.84
C MET A 364 25.20 -8.34 -10.60
N PRO A 365 24.75 -9.45 -11.19
CA PRO A 365 25.40 -10.77 -11.03
C PRO A 365 26.86 -10.81 -11.47
N ASP A 366 27.28 -9.96 -12.40
CA ASP A 366 28.67 -9.82 -12.86
C ASP A 366 29.53 -8.91 -11.96
N GLY A 367 28.92 -8.34 -10.91
CA GLY A 367 29.57 -7.42 -9.98
C GLY A 367 29.57 -5.96 -10.43
N SER A 368 28.99 -5.61 -11.57
CA SER A 368 28.79 -4.21 -11.96
C SER A 368 27.73 -3.53 -11.09
N GLU A 369 27.81 -2.21 -10.99
CA GLU A 369 26.96 -1.41 -10.14
C GLU A 369 26.11 -0.44 -10.97
N HIS A 370 24.82 -0.33 -10.65
CA HIS A 370 23.91 0.64 -11.20
C HIS A 370 23.33 1.49 -10.08
N ILE A 371 23.63 2.78 -10.10
CA ILE A 371 23.08 3.74 -9.13
C ILE A 371 21.65 4.07 -9.57
N ILE A 372 20.67 3.75 -8.73
CA ILE A 372 19.25 4.08 -8.92
C ILE A 372 18.97 5.50 -8.40
N GLU A 373 19.43 5.78 -7.17
CA GLU A 373 19.37 7.09 -6.54
C GLU A 373 20.73 7.47 -5.96
N HIS A 374 21.05 8.76 -6.00
CA HIS A 374 22.22 9.33 -5.35
C HIS A 374 21.78 10.50 -4.47
N ASP A 375 21.97 10.38 -3.15
CA ASP A 375 21.53 11.37 -2.16
C ASP A 375 20.04 11.78 -2.34
N GLY A 376 19.18 10.79 -2.58
CA GLY A 376 17.75 10.98 -2.81
C GLY A 376 17.38 11.52 -4.19
N ILE A 377 18.34 11.66 -5.11
CA ILE A 377 18.09 12.12 -6.48
C ILE A 377 18.13 10.93 -7.41
N LEU A 378 17.04 10.71 -8.13
CA LEU A 378 16.92 9.65 -9.11
C LEU A 378 17.94 9.88 -10.25
N VAL A 379 18.75 8.87 -10.54
CA VAL A 379 19.69 8.90 -11.67
C VAL A 379 18.92 8.49 -12.93
N GLU A 380 18.73 9.42 -13.86
CA GLU A 380 17.98 9.22 -15.11
C GLU A 380 18.83 8.62 -16.25
#